data_25b5391f435b9ef1d9c3333d61bd742a
#
_entry.id   25b5391f435b9ef1d9c3333d61bd742a
#
_cell.length_a   1.000
_cell.length_b   1.000
_cell.length_c   1.000
_cell.angle_alpha   90.00
_cell.angle_beta   90.00
_cell.angle_gamma   90.00
#
_symmetry.space_group_name_H-M   'P 1'
#
loop_
_entity.id
_entity.type
_entity.pdbx_description
1 polymer ?
#
loop_
_entity_poly.entity_id
_entity_poly.type
_entity_poly.pdbx_seq_one_letter_code
_entity_poly.pdbx_strand_id
1 'polypeptide(L)'
;MEEKITVRMTDTYLFDFTLYHTYSKLAGFLTNILGAAIAFMGIIMLVMGKIKPVQIIFYLVAAVVFIVYTPLLLKYRSKKQVKGIERYHVPNEMTFKDEGIQVEFADKKETYEWEQIQKVVTTPKTIGFYYETEKALIVPKPDFGDKFVPILTLATKKLGPARVHLR
;
A
#
# COMPACT_ATOMS: atom_id res chain seq x y z
N MET A 1 -16.38 21.88 -7.77
CA MET A 1 -15.12 22.06 -6.99
C MET A 1 -13.98 21.45 -7.81
N GLU A 2 -12.85 22.16 -7.92
CA GLU A 2 -11.69 21.65 -8.68
C GLU A 2 -10.43 21.89 -7.84
N GLU A 3 -9.76 20.79 -7.47
CA GLU A 3 -8.53 20.82 -6.68
C GLU A 3 -7.40 20.13 -7.45
N LYS A 4 -6.32 20.86 -7.72
CA LYS A 4 -5.17 20.36 -8.46
C LYS A 4 -3.98 20.17 -7.53
N ILE A 5 -3.35 19.01 -7.56
CA ILE A 5 -2.14 18.68 -6.81
C ILE A 5 -1.05 18.13 -7.74
N THR A 6 0.19 18.24 -7.30
CA THR A 6 1.35 17.66 -8.00
C THR A 6 1.84 16.47 -7.21
N VAL A 7 1.79 15.29 -7.80
CA VAL A 7 2.16 14.02 -7.15
C VAL A 7 3.59 13.62 -7.52
N ARG A 8 4.42 13.38 -6.49
CA ARG A 8 5.81 12.94 -6.64
C ARG A 8 5.99 11.58 -5.99
N MET A 9 5.95 10.54 -6.80
CA MET A 9 6.09 9.17 -6.31
C MET A 9 7.55 8.84 -5.99
N THR A 10 7.78 8.24 -4.82
CA THR A 10 9.08 7.69 -4.44
C THR A 10 8.95 6.19 -4.12
N ASP A 11 10.08 5.50 -4.08
CA ASP A 11 10.14 4.09 -3.69
C ASP A 11 9.58 3.84 -2.27
N THR A 12 9.76 4.82 -1.38
CA THR A 12 9.23 4.76 -0.01
C THR A 12 7.70 4.83 0.02
N TYR A 13 7.09 5.70 -0.77
CA TYR A 13 5.63 5.82 -0.85
C TYR A 13 5.01 4.62 -1.55
N LEU A 14 5.63 4.16 -2.64
CA LEU A 14 5.18 2.97 -3.34
C LEU A 14 5.29 1.72 -2.45
N PHE A 15 6.37 1.59 -1.67
CA PHE A 15 6.55 0.51 -0.70
C PHE A 15 5.47 0.55 0.39
N ASP A 16 5.20 1.71 0.98
CA ASP A 16 4.16 1.88 2.01
C ASP A 16 2.79 1.40 1.50
N PHE A 17 2.42 1.81 0.30
CA PHE A 17 1.16 1.40 -0.32
C PHE A 17 1.13 -0.10 -0.65
N THR A 18 2.18 -0.65 -1.28
CA THR A 18 2.22 -2.06 -1.64
C THR A 18 2.28 -2.98 -0.44
N LEU A 19 2.94 -2.54 0.64
CA LEU A 19 2.95 -3.26 1.92
C LEU A 19 1.53 -3.36 2.48
N TYR A 20 0.82 -2.23 2.58
CA TYR A 20 -0.57 -2.22 3.02
C TYR A 20 -1.45 -3.10 2.12
N HIS A 21 -1.35 -2.95 0.80
CA HIS A 21 -2.12 -3.73 -0.16
C HIS A 21 -1.89 -5.24 -0.02
N THR A 22 -0.65 -5.66 0.17
CA THR A 22 -0.28 -7.07 0.35
C THR A 22 -0.83 -7.64 1.66
N TYR A 23 -0.69 -6.91 2.77
CA TYR A 23 -1.13 -7.38 4.09
C TYR A 23 -2.61 -7.15 4.37
N SER A 24 -3.29 -6.34 3.59
CA SER A 24 -4.76 -6.27 3.61
C SER A 24 -5.43 -7.49 2.96
N LYS A 25 -4.66 -8.27 2.17
CA LYS A 25 -5.11 -9.55 1.60
C LYS A 25 -4.84 -10.69 2.57
N LEU A 26 -5.77 -11.67 2.60
CA LEU A 26 -5.68 -12.85 3.47
C LEU A 26 -4.33 -13.60 3.31
N ALA A 27 -3.84 -13.75 2.08
CA ALA A 27 -2.60 -14.46 1.81
C ALA A 27 -1.38 -13.81 2.47
N GLY A 28 -1.24 -12.48 2.43
CA GLY A 28 -0.15 -11.75 3.08
C GLY A 28 -0.22 -11.84 4.60
N PHE A 29 -1.43 -11.78 5.16
CA PHE A 29 -1.66 -11.93 6.59
C PHE A 29 -1.32 -13.36 7.08
N LEU A 30 -1.75 -14.39 6.33
CA LEU A 30 -1.47 -15.79 6.66
C LEU A 30 0.03 -16.12 6.68
N THR A 31 0.84 -15.48 5.82
CA THR A 31 2.29 -15.68 5.84
C THR A 31 2.92 -15.28 7.17
N ASN A 32 2.48 -14.17 7.75
CA ASN A 32 2.96 -13.74 9.07
C ASN A 32 2.48 -14.66 10.19
N ILE A 33 1.22 -15.10 10.13
CA ILE A 33 0.68 -16.08 11.11
C ILE A 33 1.50 -17.37 11.05
N LEU A 34 1.82 -17.87 9.86
CA LEU A 34 2.63 -19.08 9.69
C LEU A 34 4.02 -18.90 10.30
N GLY A 35 4.69 -17.77 10.05
CA GLY A 35 5.99 -17.47 10.67
C GLY A 35 5.90 -17.46 12.20
N ALA A 36 4.90 -16.80 12.77
CA ALA A 36 4.66 -16.79 14.21
C ALA A 36 4.39 -18.19 14.75
N ALA A 37 3.54 -18.99 14.08
CA ALA A 37 3.22 -20.35 14.46
C ALA A 37 4.46 -21.26 14.48
N ILE A 38 5.37 -21.10 13.51
CA ILE A 38 6.65 -21.85 13.48
C ILE A 38 7.51 -21.49 14.71
N ALA A 39 7.64 -20.19 15.04
CA ALA A 39 8.37 -19.76 16.23
C ALA A 39 7.77 -20.34 17.52
N PHE A 40 6.45 -20.22 17.67
CA PHE A 40 5.72 -20.80 18.82
C PHE A 40 5.90 -22.32 18.92
N MET A 41 5.81 -23.04 17.82
CA MET A 41 6.03 -24.48 17.79
C MET A 41 7.43 -24.84 18.29
N GLY A 42 8.47 -24.10 17.86
CA GLY A 42 9.84 -24.29 18.33
C GLY A 42 9.97 -24.11 19.85
N ILE A 43 9.33 -23.07 20.41
CA ILE A 43 9.31 -22.81 21.85
C ILE A 43 8.63 -23.94 22.60
N ILE A 44 7.44 -24.36 22.15
CA ILE A 44 6.69 -25.45 22.78
C ILE A 44 7.51 -26.76 22.78
N MET A 45 8.11 -27.09 21.64
CA MET A 45 8.95 -28.29 21.52
C MET A 45 10.17 -28.28 22.45
N LEU A 46 10.77 -27.09 22.63
CA LEU A 46 11.89 -26.89 23.54
C LEU A 46 11.44 -27.09 25.02
N VAL A 47 10.33 -26.46 25.41
CA VAL A 47 9.77 -26.59 26.78
C VAL A 47 9.36 -28.01 27.09
N MET A 48 8.83 -28.74 26.10
CA MET A 48 8.48 -30.17 26.24
C MET A 48 9.70 -31.11 26.22
N GLY A 49 10.92 -30.58 26.07
CA GLY A 49 12.14 -31.40 26.00
C GLY A 49 12.26 -32.26 24.74
N LYS A 50 11.43 -31.98 23.71
CA LYS A 50 11.43 -32.74 22.44
C LYS A 50 12.53 -32.33 21.47
N ILE A 51 13.14 -31.14 21.65
CA ILE A 51 14.25 -30.65 20.88
C ILE A 51 15.37 -30.16 21.79
N LYS A 52 16.61 -30.18 21.30
CA LYS A 52 17.75 -29.60 21.99
C LYS A 52 17.73 -28.06 21.87
N PRO A 53 18.28 -27.29 22.85
CA PRO A 53 18.32 -25.84 22.79
C PRO A 53 18.89 -25.28 21.48
N VAL A 54 19.89 -25.93 20.90
CA VAL A 54 20.49 -25.51 19.62
C VAL A 54 19.53 -25.64 18.44
N GLN A 55 18.58 -26.57 18.50
CA GLN A 55 17.64 -26.81 17.41
C GLN A 55 16.54 -25.71 17.30
N ILE A 56 16.31 -24.95 18.36
CA ILE A 56 15.37 -23.81 18.30
C ILE A 56 15.80 -22.77 17.27
N ILE A 57 17.09 -22.66 17.00
CA ILE A 57 17.63 -21.73 16.00
C ILE A 57 17.01 -21.98 14.63
N PHE A 58 16.79 -23.23 14.23
CA PHE A 58 16.14 -23.55 12.94
C PHE A 58 14.72 -23.04 12.86
N TYR A 59 13.94 -23.16 13.95
CA TYR A 59 12.56 -22.63 14.01
C TYR A 59 12.56 -21.10 13.94
N LEU A 60 13.46 -20.45 14.66
CA LEU A 60 13.58 -18.99 14.63
C LEU A 60 14.02 -18.47 13.27
N VAL A 61 15.00 -19.10 12.65
CA VAL A 61 15.45 -18.73 11.28
C VAL A 61 14.30 -18.90 10.29
N ALA A 62 13.58 -20.03 10.33
CA ALA A 62 12.43 -20.25 9.47
C ALA A 62 11.34 -19.19 9.71
N ALA A 63 10.99 -18.88 10.96
CA ALA A 63 10.04 -17.85 11.30
C ALA A 63 10.45 -16.46 10.76
N VAL A 64 11.72 -16.08 10.93
CA VAL A 64 12.27 -14.82 10.42
C VAL A 64 12.17 -14.76 8.89
N VAL A 65 12.48 -15.87 8.19
CA VAL A 65 12.35 -15.93 6.73
C VAL A 65 10.91 -15.64 6.30
N PHE A 66 9.92 -16.29 6.93
CA PHE A 66 8.50 -16.05 6.59
C PHE A 66 8.04 -14.62 6.87
N ILE A 67 8.49 -14.01 7.96
CA ILE A 67 8.06 -12.66 8.37
C ILE A 67 8.77 -11.58 7.57
N VAL A 68 10.08 -11.74 7.33
CA VAL A 68 10.94 -10.66 6.78
C VAL A 68 11.05 -10.72 5.26
N TYR A 69 10.91 -11.90 4.65
CA TYR A 69 11.06 -12.07 3.20
C TYR A 69 10.10 -11.20 2.39
N THR A 70 8.82 -11.19 2.74
CA THR A 70 7.80 -10.42 2.01
C THR A 70 8.07 -8.91 2.04
N PRO A 71 8.27 -8.26 3.19
CA PRO A 71 8.61 -6.83 3.24
C PRO A 71 9.89 -6.48 2.47
N LEU A 72 10.93 -7.30 2.58
CA LEU A 72 12.19 -7.07 1.84
C LEU A 72 11.97 -7.16 0.33
N LEU A 73 11.24 -8.19 -0.11
CA LEU A 73 10.93 -8.36 -1.53
C LEU A 73 10.09 -7.19 -2.07
N LEU A 74 9.09 -6.74 -1.31
CA LEU A 74 8.27 -5.58 -1.70
C LEU A 74 9.10 -4.30 -1.76
N LYS A 75 9.99 -4.07 -0.81
CA LYS A 75 10.90 -2.92 -0.82
C LYS A 75 11.82 -2.92 -2.05
N TYR A 76 12.38 -4.08 -2.37
CA TYR A 76 13.21 -4.24 -3.57
C TYR A 76 12.41 -3.99 -4.86
N ARG A 77 11.21 -4.57 -4.96
CA ARG A 77 10.30 -4.39 -6.10
C ARG A 77 9.88 -2.94 -6.27
N SER A 78 9.49 -2.25 -5.19
CA SER A 78 9.10 -0.82 -5.23
C SER A 78 10.25 0.05 -5.74
N LYS A 79 11.49 -0.20 -5.26
CA LYS A 79 12.68 0.50 -5.73
C LYS A 79 12.95 0.26 -7.21
N LYS A 80 12.82 -1.00 -7.67
CA LYS A 80 12.99 -1.35 -9.08
C LYS A 80 11.90 -0.73 -9.95
N GLN A 81 10.65 -0.74 -9.48
CA GLN A 81 9.50 -0.21 -10.20
C GLN A 81 9.59 1.30 -10.39
N VAL A 82 9.94 2.04 -9.33
CA VAL A 82 10.13 3.50 -9.43
C VAL A 82 11.24 3.85 -10.40
N LYS A 83 12.34 3.08 -10.41
CA LYS A 83 13.44 3.29 -11.36
C LYS A 83 13.12 2.86 -12.81
N GLY A 84 12.23 1.91 -13.00
CA GLY A 84 11.93 1.33 -14.30
C GLY A 84 10.72 1.93 -15.02
N ILE A 85 9.88 2.69 -14.31
CA ILE A 85 8.67 3.28 -14.88
C ILE A 85 8.86 4.79 -15.01
N GLU A 86 8.92 5.27 -16.23
CA GLU A 86 9.13 6.69 -16.56
C GLU A 86 8.11 7.61 -15.89
N ARG A 87 6.86 7.15 -15.75
CA ARG A 87 5.78 7.88 -15.04
C ARG A 87 6.14 8.28 -13.61
N TYR A 88 7.04 7.59 -12.94
CA TYR A 88 7.44 7.92 -11.56
C TYR A 88 8.63 8.88 -11.49
N HIS A 89 9.29 9.15 -12.60
CA HIS A 89 10.43 10.07 -12.64
C HIS A 89 10.02 11.54 -12.79
N VAL A 90 8.81 11.78 -13.30
CA VAL A 90 8.27 13.11 -13.53
C VAL A 90 7.08 13.33 -12.59
N PRO A 91 6.94 14.52 -12.01
CA PRO A 91 5.74 14.85 -11.24
C PRO A 91 4.49 14.72 -12.12
N ASN A 92 3.49 14.03 -11.60
CA ASN A 92 2.19 13.91 -12.24
C ASN A 92 1.24 14.97 -11.67
N GLU A 93 0.45 15.61 -12.52
CA GLU A 93 -0.62 16.47 -12.07
C GLU A 93 -1.90 15.67 -11.89
N MET A 94 -2.52 15.77 -10.73
CA MET A 94 -3.83 15.18 -10.46
C MET A 94 -4.82 16.29 -10.13
N THR A 95 -5.92 16.30 -10.86
CA THR A 95 -7.02 17.26 -10.66
C THR A 95 -8.26 16.51 -10.21
N PHE A 96 -8.75 16.85 -9.03
CA PHE A 96 -9.98 16.29 -8.46
C PHE A 96 -11.15 17.21 -8.80
N LYS A 97 -12.09 16.69 -9.60
CA LYS A 97 -13.25 17.41 -10.11
C LYS A 97 -14.54 16.76 -9.62
N ASP A 98 -15.67 17.46 -9.85
CA ASP A 98 -16.98 16.89 -9.53
C ASP A 98 -17.31 15.64 -10.34
N GLU A 99 -16.75 15.48 -11.53
CA GLU A 99 -16.95 14.33 -12.42
C GLU A 99 -16.02 13.14 -12.09
N GLY A 100 -14.82 13.42 -11.55
CA GLY A 100 -13.83 12.37 -11.30
C GLY A 100 -12.43 12.90 -11.02
N ILE A 101 -11.46 12.02 -11.14
CA ILE A 101 -10.04 12.28 -10.94
C ILE A 101 -9.35 12.29 -12.30
N GLN A 102 -8.79 13.40 -12.69
CA GLN A 102 -8.03 13.55 -13.90
C GLN A 102 -6.53 13.48 -13.58
N VAL A 103 -5.80 12.63 -14.27
CA VAL A 103 -4.35 12.44 -14.13
C VAL A 103 -3.68 12.88 -15.42
N GLU A 104 -2.77 13.82 -15.31
CA GLU A 104 -1.95 14.30 -16.44
C GLU A 104 -0.49 13.87 -16.23
N PHE A 105 0.03 13.15 -17.20
CA PHE A 105 1.41 12.69 -17.23
C PHE A 105 1.98 12.89 -18.63
N ALA A 106 3.03 13.71 -18.75
CA ALA A 106 3.59 14.13 -20.03
C ALA A 106 2.45 14.66 -20.94
N ASP A 107 2.29 14.09 -22.13
CA ASP A 107 1.23 14.47 -23.08
C ASP A 107 -0.03 13.57 -22.97
N LYS A 108 -0.11 12.71 -21.93
CA LYS A 108 -1.24 11.81 -21.71
C LYS A 108 -2.13 12.35 -20.62
N LYS A 109 -3.44 12.27 -20.88
CA LYS A 109 -4.48 12.66 -19.94
C LYS A 109 -5.43 11.49 -19.77
N GLU A 110 -5.56 11.03 -18.53
CA GLU A 110 -6.46 9.95 -18.15
C GLU A 110 -7.49 10.51 -17.17
N THR A 111 -8.75 10.13 -17.32
CA THR A 111 -9.82 10.53 -16.41
C THR A 111 -10.47 9.28 -15.83
N TYR A 112 -10.64 9.28 -14.51
CA TYR A 112 -11.28 8.24 -13.74
C TYR A 112 -12.54 8.82 -13.10
N GLU A 113 -13.72 8.43 -13.56
CA GLU A 113 -15.00 8.86 -12.99
C GLU A 113 -15.15 8.32 -11.56
N TRP A 114 -15.89 9.05 -10.69
CA TRP A 114 -16.09 8.61 -9.31
C TRP A 114 -16.76 7.24 -9.20
N GLU A 115 -17.62 6.88 -10.16
CA GLU A 115 -18.30 5.59 -10.26
C GLU A 115 -17.31 4.43 -10.45
N GLN A 116 -16.19 4.68 -11.11
CA GLN A 116 -15.12 3.71 -11.32
C GLN A 116 -14.27 3.50 -10.06
N ILE A 117 -14.28 4.47 -9.12
CA ILE A 117 -13.53 4.36 -7.88
C ILE A 117 -14.27 3.44 -6.91
N GLN A 118 -13.72 2.26 -6.68
CA GLN A 118 -14.31 1.23 -5.82
C GLN A 118 -14.17 1.58 -4.34
N LYS A 119 -13.01 2.08 -3.94
CA LYS A 119 -12.69 2.48 -2.55
C LYS A 119 -11.51 3.42 -2.47
N VAL A 120 -11.48 4.20 -1.39
CA VAL A 120 -10.33 5.03 -0.99
C VAL A 120 -9.76 4.46 0.31
N VAL A 121 -8.45 4.29 0.36
CA VAL A 121 -7.76 3.71 1.51
C VAL A 121 -6.61 4.60 1.92
N THR A 122 -6.48 4.84 3.22
CA THR A 122 -5.38 5.57 3.81
C THR A 122 -4.37 4.60 4.42
N THR A 123 -3.12 4.76 4.05
CA THR A 123 -1.97 4.10 4.67
C THR A 123 -1.21 5.10 5.57
N PRO A 124 -0.15 4.72 6.29
CA PRO A 124 0.64 5.68 7.05
C PRO A 124 1.17 6.86 6.22
N LYS A 125 1.57 6.64 4.96
CA LYS A 125 2.24 7.67 4.15
C LYS A 125 1.48 8.06 2.88
N THR A 126 0.50 7.27 2.44
CA THR A 126 -0.17 7.46 1.15
C THR A 126 -1.70 7.35 1.26
N ILE A 127 -2.38 7.78 0.22
CA ILE A 127 -3.80 7.52 -0.03
C ILE A 127 -3.92 6.86 -1.39
N GLY A 128 -4.65 5.75 -1.44
CA GLY A 128 -4.92 5.02 -2.67
C GLY A 128 -6.38 5.10 -3.07
N PHE A 129 -6.65 5.56 -4.28
CA PHE A 129 -7.96 5.55 -4.93
C PHE A 129 -8.02 4.33 -5.84
N TYR A 130 -8.67 3.26 -5.41
CA TYR A 130 -8.76 2.01 -6.17
C TYR A 130 -9.83 2.13 -7.25
N TYR A 131 -9.44 1.99 -8.51
CA TYR A 131 -10.33 1.92 -9.67
C TYR A 131 -10.49 0.50 -10.22
N GLU A 132 -9.62 -0.43 -9.81
CA GLU A 132 -9.75 -1.88 -10.01
C GLU A 132 -9.32 -2.59 -8.72
N THR A 133 -9.56 -3.90 -8.65
CA THR A 133 -9.24 -4.72 -7.48
C THR A 133 -7.76 -4.62 -7.05
N GLU A 134 -6.86 -4.46 -8.03
CA GLU A 134 -5.41 -4.42 -7.80
C GLU A 134 -4.74 -3.14 -8.29
N LYS A 135 -5.49 -2.20 -8.88
CA LYS A 135 -4.97 -0.95 -9.39
C LYS A 135 -5.53 0.24 -8.64
N ALA A 136 -4.66 1.17 -8.29
CA ALA A 136 -5.02 2.39 -7.58
C ALA A 136 -4.19 3.58 -8.07
N LEU A 137 -4.80 4.76 -8.02
CA LEU A 137 -4.08 6.02 -8.06
C LEU A 137 -3.52 6.25 -6.66
N ILE A 138 -2.20 6.33 -6.54
CA ILE A 138 -1.51 6.46 -5.26
C ILE A 138 -1.03 7.89 -5.12
N VAL A 139 -1.41 8.54 -4.03
CA VAL A 139 -1.03 9.92 -3.73
C VAL A 139 -0.31 9.96 -2.38
N PRO A 140 0.94 10.41 -2.32
CA PRO A 140 1.63 10.68 -1.06
C PRO A 140 0.88 11.74 -0.24
N LYS A 141 0.72 11.51 1.06
CA LYS A 141 0.01 12.45 1.94
C LYS A 141 0.59 13.86 1.92
N PRO A 142 1.93 14.06 1.89
CA PRO A 142 2.51 15.40 1.83
C PRO A 142 2.14 16.18 0.56
N ASP A 143 1.86 15.48 -0.56
CA ASP A 143 1.56 16.12 -1.83
C ASP A 143 0.14 16.74 -1.88
N PHE A 144 -0.71 16.41 -0.92
CA PHE A 144 -2.01 17.08 -0.78
C PHE A 144 -1.88 18.51 -0.22
N GLY A 145 -0.90 18.77 0.65
CA GLY A 145 -0.75 20.06 1.32
C GLY A 145 -2.03 20.46 2.06
N ASP A 146 -2.45 21.69 1.86
CA ASP A 146 -3.68 22.28 2.38
C ASP A 146 -4.97 21.73 1.76
N LYS A 147 -4.84 21.02 0.61
CA LYS A 147 -5.96 20.42 -0.12
C LYS A 147 -6.39 19.04 0.37
N PHE A 148 -5.71 18.51 1.40
CA PHE A 148 -6.02 17.20 1.98
C PHE A 148 -7.49 17.08 2.41
N VAL A 149 -7.97 18.00 3.22
CA VAL A 149 -9.34 17.98 3.73
C VAL A 149 -10.36 18.23 2.61
N PRO A 150 -10.23 19.26 1.76
CA PRO A 150 -11.13 19.47 0.63
C PRO A 150 -11.28 18.24 -0.28
N ILE A 151 -10.17 17.62 -0.68
CA ILE A 151 -10.18 16.45 -1.59
C ILE A 151 -10.84 15.23 -0.93
N LEU A 152 -10.54 14.95 0.34
CA LEU A 152 -11.16 13.83 1.04
C LEU A 152 -12.65 14.05 1.31
N THR A 153 -13.04 15.29 1.56
CA THR A 153 -14.45 15.65 1.69
C THR A 153 -15.19 15.44 0.37
N LEU A 154 -14.61 15.86 -0.75
CA LEU A 154 -15.15 15.61 -2.09
C LEU A 154 -15.28 14.11 -2.35
N ALA A 155 -14.22 13.33 -2.12
CA ALA A 155 -14.22 11.88 -2.29
C ALA A 155 -15.31 11.20 -1.43
N THR A 156 -15.42 11.58 -0.16
CA THR A 156 -16.44 11.05 0.76
C THR A 156 -17.86 11.40 0.31
N LYS A 157 -18.07 12.62 -0.19
CA LYS A 157 -19.37 13.07 -0.73
C LYS A 157 -19.78 12.26 -1.97
N LYS A 158 -18.81 11.96 -2.86
CA LYS A 158 -19.08 11.25 -4.13
C LYS A 158 -19.21 9.74 -3.96
N LEU A 159 -18.37 9.13 -3.09
CA LEU A 159 -18.31 7.68 -2.92
C LEU A 159 -19.18 7.17 -1.76
N GLY A 160 -19.52 8.05 -0.83
CA GLY A 160 -20.13 7.67 0.44
C GLY A 160 -19.11 7.15 1.48
N PRO A 161 -19.46 7.22 2.78
CA PRO A 161 -18.52 6.88 3.86
C PRO A 161 -18.12 5.39 3.87
N ALA A 162 -18.96 4.51 3.34
CA ALA A 162 -18.69 3.07 3.28
C ALA A 162 -17.51 2.69 2.36
N ARG A 163 -17.17 3.53 1.38
CA ARG A 163 -16.07 3.30 0.44
C ARG A 163 -14.80 4.07 0.81
N VAL A 164 -14.84 4.93 1.83
CA VAL A 164 -13.70 5.77 2.22
C VAL A 164 -13.19 5.33 3.58
N HIS A 165 -12.11 4.55 3.57
CA HIS A 165 -11.49 3.97 4.77
C HIS A 165 -10.34 4.86 5.25
N LEU A 166 -10.68 5.87 6.05
CA LEU A 166 -9.71 6.76 6.71
C LEU A 166 -9.32 6.14 8.07
N ARG A 167 -8.04 5.85 8.24
CA ARG A 167 -7.44 5.42 9.53
C ARG A 167 -6.48 6.46 10.04
#